data_94cc001ee300c419f8c878f2ab702083
#
_entry.id   94cc001ee300c419f8c878f2ab702083
#
_cell.length_a   1.000
_cell.length_b   1.000
_cell.length_c   1.000
_cell.angle_alpha   90.00
_cell.angle_beta   90.00
_cell.angle_gamma   90.00
#
_symmetry.space_group_name_H-M   'P 1'
#
loop_
_entity.id
_entity.type
_entity.pdbx_description
1 polymer ?
#
loop_
_entity_poly.entity_id
_entity_poly.type
_entity_poly.pdbx_seq_one_letter_code
_entity_poly.pdbx_strand_id
1 'polypeptide(L)'
;MHLLGIIVDQDIDGDVRGTITITPHLLGADGNPRLAVVAMLIDALGGLRSITAADPDWAFTADMSVHLGAGGPMNHLRADLHVRRRGRRTLVIEVELVADDERPAGRAILTFAVVPRPEHLAGLDVRAEPGRRPMGETDEVLDTDWLTEVGATVTGPGTVVIDTRREVQNTVGALHGAMHAALVDEASVTLGRSLLGGPCAVTDLQLAYLDLARSSPLTATATAVGAPSIGDASFAAVVELHDADGRLCSYSTTRVHRVGADR
;
A
#
# COMPACT_ATOMS: atom_id res chain seq x y z
N MET A 1 -11.53 4.08 0.35
CA MET A 1 -10.26 4.64 0.91
C MET A 1 -10.45 5.80 1.88
N HIS A 2 -11.62 5.92 2.46
CA HIS A 2 -11.94 6.97 3.46
C HIS A 2 -11.27 6.72 4.83
N LEU A 3 -10.62 5.56 5.00
CA LEU A 3 -10.20 5.04 6.29
C LEU A 3 -8.97 5.73 6.92
N LEU A 4 -8.17 6.45 6.15
CA LEU A 4 -6.92 7.03 6.65
C LEU A 4 -6.99 8.53 6.91
N GLY A 5 -8.10 9.20 6.61
CA GLY A 5 -8.20 10.67 6.74
C GLY A 5 -7.09 11.40 5.96
N ILE A 6 -6.80 10.96 4.72
CA ILE A 6 -5.74 11.55 3.90
C ILE A 6 -6.11 12.99 3.54
N ILE A 7 -5.26 13.93 3.91
CA ILE A 7 -5.34 15.32 3.45
C ILE A 7 -4.38 15.48 2.27
N VAL A 8 -4.93 15.82 1.12
CA VAL A 8 -4.19 16.07 -0.12
C VAL A 8 -3.94 17.57 -0.27
N ASP A 9 -2.74 17.91 -0.68
CA ASP A 9 -2.36 19.23 -1.19
C ASP A 9 -1.88 19.05 -2.63
N GLN A 10 -2.57 19.66 -3.58
CA GLN A 10 -2.28 19.55 -5.01
C GLN A 10 -2.07 20.94 -5.60
N ASP A 11 -1.02 21.11 -6.38
CA ASP A 11 -0.76 22.36 -7.08
C ASP A 11 -1.40 22.41 -8.49
N ILE A 12 -1.23 23.54 -9.18
CA ILE A 12 -1.79 23.77 -10.50
C ILE A 12 -1.13 22.89 -11.59
N ASP A 13 0.11 22.46 -11.37
CA ASP A 13 0.86 21.59 -12.26
C ASP A 13 0.56 20.11 -12.00
N GLY A 14 -0.31 19.86 -11.01
CA GLY A 14 -0.78 18.53 -10.63
C GLY A 14 0.20 17.78 -9.71
N ASP A 15 1.24 18.42 -9.18
CA ASP A 15 2.08 17.81 -8.15
C ASP A 15 1.27 17.60 -6.87
N VAL A 16 1.49 16.45 -6.24
CA VAL A 16 0.67 15.98 -5.14
C VAL A 16 1.52 15.72 -3.91
N ARG A 17 1.03 16.21 -2.80
CA ARG A 17 1.50 15.88 -1.45
C ARG A 17 0.31 15.39 -0.64
N GLY A 18 0.52 14.44 0.25
CA GLY A 18 -0.53 14.00 1.16
C GLY A 18 -0.01 13.77 2.57
N THR A 19 -0.89 13.96 3.53
CA THR A 19 -0.57 13.78 4.95
C THR A 19 -1.66 12.96 5.62
N ILE A 20 -1.25 12.05 6.50
CA ILE A 20 -2.15 11.33 7.42
C ILE A 20 -1.76 11.62 8.87
N THR A 21 -2.76 11.62 9.75
CA THR A 21 -2.56 11.60 11.20
C THR A 21 -2.35 10.14 11.64
N ILE A 22 -1.31 9.90 12.43
CA ILE A 22 -0.99 8.57 12.95
C ILE A 22 -1.71 8.35 14.28
N THR A 23 -2.59 7.36 14.30
CA THR A 23 -3.28 6.90 15.52
C THR A 23 -2.72 5.55 15.96
N PRO A 24 -2.98 5.12 17.21
CA PRO A 24 -2.52 3.80 17.68
C PRO A 24 -2.95 2.62 16.80
N HIS A 25 -4.11 2.71 16.14
CA HIS A 25 -4.63 1.66 15.24
C HIS A 25 -3.86 1.53 13.92
N LEU A 26 -3.10 2.55 13.55
CA LEU A 26 -2.27 2.56 12.34
C LEU A 26 -0.83 2.09 12.59
N LEU A 27 -0.47 1.82 13.85
CA LEU A 27 0.88 1.41 14.24
C LEU A 27 1.08 -0.10 14.12
N GLY A 28 2.28 -0.47 13.71
CA GLY A 28 2.80 -1.83 13.82
C GLY A 28 3.30 -2.15 15.22
N ALA A 29 3.73 -3.38 15.42
CA ALA A 29 4.27 -3.85 16.69
C ALA A 29 5.58 -3.12 17.09
N ASP A 30 6.28 -2.54 16.16
CA ASP A 30 7.52 -1.77 16.34
C ASP A 30 7.26 -0.28 16.67
N GLY A 31 6.00 0.13 16.79
CA GLY A 31 5.59 1.50 17.08
C GLY A 31 5.69 2.46 15.89
N ASN A 32 5.97 1.95 14.69
CA ASN A 32 5.95 2.73 13.44
C ASN A 32 4.63 2.52 12.69
N PRO A 33 4.25 3.42 11.77
CA PRO A 33 3.14 3.16 10.86
C PRO A 33 3.34 1.83 10.14
N ARG A 34 2.30 0.99 10.12
CA ARG A 34 2.35 -0.29 9.40
C ARG A 34 2.64 -0.07 7.93
N LEU A 35 3.36 -1.00 7.32
CA LEU A 35 3.62 -0.95 5.87
C LEU A 35 2.30 -0.89 5.07
N ALA A 36 1.25 -1.60 5.50
CA ALA A 36 -0.09 -1.51 4.93
C ALA A 36 -0.61 -0.07 4.87
N VAL A 37 -0.47 0.69 5.96
CA VAL A 37 -0.93 2.10 6.06
C VAL A 37 -0.13 2.99 5.11
N VAL A 38 1.19 2.81 5.07
CA VAL A 38 2.07 3.56 4.16
C VAL A 38 1.72 3.24 2.71
N ALA A 39 1.53 1.97 2.37
CA ALA A 39 1.15 1.55 1.02
C ALA A 39 -0.20 2.12 0.59
N MET A 40 -1.19 2.20 1.50
CA MET A 40 -2.47 2.84 1.22
C MET A 40 -2.32 4.34 0.93
N LEU A 41 -1.49 5.05 1.70
CA LEU A 41 -1.21 6.46 1.47
C LEU A 41 -0.57 6.69 0.10
N ILE A 42 0.51 5.96 -0.20
CA ILE A 42 1.26 6.17 -1.45
C ILE A 42 0.50 5.71 -2.70
N ASP A 43 -0.29 4.63 -2.63
CA ASP A 43 -1.11 4.17 -3.76
C ASP A 43 -2.24 5.15 -4.07
N ALA A 44 -2.88 5.69 -3.03
CA ALA A 44 -3.92 6.68 -3.17
C ALA A 44 -3.42 7.96 -3.87
N LEU A 45 -2.33 8.52 -3.36
CA LEU A 45 -1.72 9.73 -3.92
C LEU A 45 -1.07 9.47 -5.27
N GLY A 46 -0.41 8.32 -5.42
CA GLY A 46 0.19 7.87 -6.66
C GLY A 46 -0.84 7.70 -7.78
N GLY A 47 -2.01 7.13 -7.45
CA GLY A 47 -3.15 7.03 -8.36
C GLY A 47 -3.61 8.41 -8.83
N LEU A 48 -3.84 9.33 -7.91
CA LEU A 48 -4.23 10.72 -8.24
C LEU A 48 -3.19 11.40 -9.15
N ARG A 49 -1.90 11.34 -8.78
CA ARG A 49 -0.82 11.94 -9.56
C ARG A 49 -0.63 11.26 -10.91
N SER A 50 -0.79 9.94 -10.98
CA SER A 50 -0.59 9.18 -12.21
C SER A 50 -1.65 9.49 -13.26
N ILE A 51 -2.91 9.63 -12.86
CA ILE A 51 -4.02 9.96 -13.75
C ILE A 51 -3.78 11.32 -14.41
N THR A 52 -3.42 12.34 -13.64
CA THR A 52 -3.09 13.67 -14.15
C THR A 52 -1.87 13.65 -15.06
N ALA A 53 -0.81 12.91 -14.67
CA ALA A 53 0.42 12.84 -15.46
C ALA A 53 0.29 11.99 -16.73
N ALA A 54 -0.67 11.08 -16.80
CA ALA A 54 -0.90 10.22 -17.96
C ALA A 54 -1.81 10.85 -19.01
N ASP A 55 -2.60 11.88 -18.68
CA ASP A 55 -3.56 12.49 -19.60
C ASP A 55 -2.97 12.74 -21.00
N PRO A 56 -3.67 12.42 -22.11
CA PRO A 56 -5.03 11.89 -22.24
C PRO A 56 -5.18 10.37 -22.04
N ASP A 57 -4.09 9.65 -21.83
CA ASP A 57 -4.06 8.22 -21.54
C ASP A 57 -4.55 7.93 -20.12
N TRP A 58 -4.51 6.66 -19.73
CA TRP A 58 -4.81 6.16 -18.38
C TRP A 58 -3.61 5.43 -17.78
N ALA A 59 -3.53 5.40 -16.46
CA ALA A 59 -2.45 4.74 -15.75
C ALA A 59 -3.00 3.68 -14.78
N PHE A 60 -2.41 2.47 -14.81
CA PHE A 60 -2.64 1.42 -13.83
C PHE A 60 -1.34 1.11 -13.11
N THR A 61 -1.39 0.95 -11.80
CA THR A 61 -0.22 0.53 -11.01
C THR A 61 0.25 -0.83 -11.50
N ALA A 62 1.52 -0.93 -11.89
CA ALA A 62 2.16 -2.16 -12.34
C ALA A 62 3.09 -2.71 -11.25
N ASP A 63 3.84 -1.82 -10.56
CA ASP A 63 4.75 -2.19 -9.50
C ASP A 63 4.75 -1.14 -8.39
N MET A 64 4.99 -1.61 -7.16
CA MET A 64 5.21 -0.78 -5.99
C MET A 64 6.40 -1.32 -5.21
N SER A 65 7.37 -0.48 -4.89
CA SER A 65 8.40 -0.78 -3.90
C SER A 65 8.35 0.22 -2.76
N VAL A 66 8.47 -0.28 -1.53
CA VAL A 66 8.44 0.54 -0.30
C VAL A 66 9.60 0.12 0.58
N HIS A 67 10.33 1.10 1.08
CA HIS A 67 11.42 0.94 2.04
C HIS A 67 11.19 1.89 3.20
N LEU A 68 10.86 1.34 4.36
CA LEU A 68 10.66 2.12 5.58
C LEU A 68 11.99 2.29 6.29
N GLY A 69 12.28 3.50 6.71
CA GLY A 69 13.47 3.84 7.49
C GLY A 69 13.37 3.35 8.94
N ALA A 70 14.46 3.51 9.68
CA ALA A 70 14.44 3.34 11.13
C ALA A 70 13.49 4.40 11.69
N GLY A 71 12.33 3.96 12.11
CA GLY A 71 11.25 4.80 12.58
C GLY A 71 11.56 5.52 13.89
N GLY A 72 10.54 6.04 14.46
CA GLY A 72 10.48 6.73 15.74
C GLY A 72 9.08 7.30 15.89
N PRO A 73 8.70 7.77 17.08
CA PRO A 73 7.40 8.36 17.30
C PRO A 73 7.11 9.46 16.26
N MET A 74 5.92 9.45 15.70
CA MET A 74 5.42 10.48 14.80
C MET A 74 3.90 10.61 14.98
N ASN A 75 3.39 11.85 14.84
CA ASN A 75 1.95 12.11 14.88
C ASN A 75 1.38 12.21 13.46
N HIS A 76 2.24 12.54 12.50
CA HIS A 76 1.86 12.67 11.09
C HIS A 76 2.90 12.00 10.21
N LEU A 77 2.43 11.43 9.12
CA LEU A 77 3.27 10.96 8.02
C LEU A 77 2.87 11.71 6.76
N ARG A 78 3.84 12.37 6.12
CA ARG A 78 3.69 13.06 4.85
C ARG A 78 4.34 12.24 3.74
N ALA A 79 3.70 12.21 2.58
CA ALA A 79 4.22 11.66 1.35
C ALA A 79 4.31 12.78 0.30
N ASP A 80 5.52 13.02 -0.21
CA ASP A 80 5.81 13.96 -1.28
C ASP A 80 6.08 13.17 -2.57
N LEU A 81 5.31 13.43 -3.64
CA LEU A 81 5.35 12.65 -4.87
C LEU A 81 6.05 13.39 -5.99
N HIS A 82 7.01 12.73 -6.66
CA HIS A 82 7.79 13.30 -7.75
C HIS A 82 7.74 12.40 -8.98
N VAL A 83 7.23 12.92 -10.10
CA VAL A 83 7.30 12.21 -11.38
C VAL A 83 8.76 12.20 -11.85
N ARG A 84 9.40 11.03 -11.80
CA ARG A 84 10.78 10.83 -12.25
C ARG A 84 10.88 10.57 -13.75
N ARG A 85 9.85 9.93 -14.31
CA ARG A 85 9.80 9.65 -15.74
C ARG A 85 8.35 9.53 -16.22
N ARG A 86 8.04 10.22 -17.31
CA ARG A 86 6.86 9.99 -18.16
C ARG A 86 7.33 9.45 -19.50
N GLY A 87 7.27 8.14 -19.67
CA GLY A 87 7.52 7.47 -20.94
C GLY A 87 6.24 7.23 -21.72
N ARG A 88 6.36 6.61 -22.88
CA ARG A 88 5.23 6.30 -23.78
C ARG A 88 4.28 5.25 -23.19
N ARG A 89 4.81 4.27 -22.45
CA ARG A 89 4.05 3.15 -21.85
C ARG A 89 4.27 3.01 -20.35
N THR A 90 5.07 3.87 -19.75
CA THR A 90 5.47 3.74 -18.36
C THR A 90 5.57 5.11 -17.72
N LEU A 91 5.01 5.24 -16.55
CA LEU A 91 5.16 6.39 -15.67
C LEU A 91 5.82 5.91 -14.37
N VAL A 92 6.85 6.61 -13.91
CA VAL A 92 7.57 6.30 -12.66
C VAL A 92 7.43 7.49 -11.73
N ILE A 93 6.92 7.24 -10.54
CA ILE A 93 6.75 8.22 -9.46
C ILE A 93 7.59 7.76 -8.27
N GLU A 94 8.48 8.61 -7.80
CA GLU A 94 9.14 8.46 -6.52
C GLU A 94 8.32 9.13 -5.43
N VAL A 95 8.30 8.53 -4.24
CA VAL A 95 7.64 9.06 -3.06
C VAL A 95 8.66 9.19 -1.93
N GLU A 96 8.80 10.37 -1.38
CA GLU A 96 9.53 10.63 -0.15
C GLU A 96 8.55 10.62 1.03
N LEU A 97 8.86 9.82 2.04
CA LEU A 97 8.06 9.71 3.27
C LEU A 97 8.77 10.49 4.38
N VAL A 98 8.05 11.39 5.01
CA VAL A 98 8.61 12.35 5.96
C VAL A 98 7.74 12.40 7.22
N ALA A 99 8.36 12.29 8.39
CA ALA A 99 7.70 12.49 9.68
C ALA A 99 7.48 13.99 9.99
N ASP A 100 6.71 14.28 11.01
CA ASP A 100 6.33 15.65 11.44
C ASP A 100 7.53 16.55 11.83
N ASP A 101 8.66 15.98 12.18
CA ASP A 101 9.90 16.69 12.48
C ASP A 101 10.86 16.81 11.26
N GLU A 102 10.33 16.69 10.05
CA GLU A 102 11.07 16.66 8.76
C GLU A 102 12.10 15.51 8.68
N ARG A 103 12.01 14.53 9.56
CA ARG A 103 12.86 13.35 9.55
C ARG A 103 12.44 12.40 8.43
N PRO A 104 13.38 11.91 7.60
CA PRO A 104 13.07 10.88 6.61
C PRO A 104 12.49 9.63 7.27
N ALA A 105 11.30 9.21 6.85
CA ALA A 105 10.60 8.02 7.34
C ALA A 105 10.68 6.84 6.38
N GLY A 106 10.98 7.08 5.11
CA GLY A 106 11.12 6.05 4.09
C GLY A 106 11.08 6.58 2.67
N ARG A 107 11.11 5.67 1.72
CA ARG A 107 10.96 5.96 0.28
C ARG A 107 10.16 4.88 -0.41
N ALA A 108 9.49 5.28 -1.49
CA ALA A 108 8.80 4.34 -2.35
C ALA A 108 8.97 4.72 -3.83
N ILE A 109 8.80 3.73 -4.69
CA ILE A 109 8.70 3.91 -6.14
C ILE A 109 7.42 3.22 -6.58
N LEU A 110 6.62 3.96 -7.34
CA LEU A 110 5.45 3.43 -8.04
C LEU A 110 5.74 3.44 -9.54
N THR A 111 5.51 2.32 -10.18
CA THR A 111 5.55 2.21 -11.64
C THR A 111 4.15 1.96 -12.15
N PHE A 112 3.72 2.78 -13.11
CA PHE A 112 2.43 2.67 -13.75
C PHE A 112 2.58 2.25 -15.21
N ALA A 113 1.75 1.33 -15.65
CA ALA A 113 1.52 1.05 -17.06
C ALA A 113 0.59 2.12 -17.64
N VAL A 114 1.05 2.79 -18.68
CA VAL A 114 0.26 3.80 -19.41
C VAL A 114 -0.39 3.14 -20.60
N VAL A 115 -1.73 3.22 -20.67
CA VAL A 115 -2.57 2.60 -21.68
C VAL A 115 -3.55 3.63 -22.23
N PRO A 116 -4.12 3.42 -23.43
CA PRO A 116 -5.23 4.24 -23.89
C PRO A 116 -6.35 4.26 -22.84
N ARG A 117 -6.95 5.44 -22.62
CA ARG A 117 -8.02 5.58 -21.63
C ARG A 117 -9.19 4.66 -21.99
N PRO A 118 -9.62 3.79 -21.06
CA PRO A 118 -10.79 2.93 -21.28
C PRO A 118 -12.05 3.75 -21.58
N GLU A 119 -12.90 3.27 -22.48
CA GLU A 119 -14.10 4.00 -22.95
C GLU A 119 -15.04 4.40 -21.80
N HIS A 120 -15.24 3.52 -20.82
CA HIS A 120 -16.10 3.79 -19.65
C HIS A 120 -15.53 4.87 -18.71
N LEU A 121 -14.28 5.28 -18.89
CA LEU A 121 -13.62 6.35 -18.14
C LEU A 121 -13.42 7.63 -18.97
N ALA A 122 -13.87 7.64 -20.23
CA ALA A 122 -13.65 8.76 -21.16
C ALA A 122 -14.26 10.09 -20.68
N GLY A 123 -15.35 10.03 -19.90
CA GLY A 123 -16.03 11.20 -19.35
C GLY A 123 -15.49 11.68 -17.99
N LEU A 124 -14.50 10.98 -17.41
CA LEU A 124 -13.93 11.37 -16.11
C LEU A 124 -13.04 12.60 -16.28
N ASP A 125 -13.32 13.65 -15.49
CA ASP A 125 -12.43 14.81 -15.41
C ASP A 125 -11.19 14.43 -14.58
N VAL A 126 -10.02 14.52 -15.18
CA VAL A 126 -8.74 14.14 -14.59
C VAL A 126 -7.82 15.34 -14.37
N ARG A 127 -8.36 16.56 -14.55
CA ARG A 127 -7.57 17.78 -14.32
C ARG A 127 -7.17 17.90 -12.84
N ALA A 128 -6.04 18.54 -12.65
CA ALA A 128 -5.61 18.90 -11.30
C ALA A 128 -6.68 19.77 -10.62
N GLU A 129 -6.95 19.46 -9.38
CA GLU A 129 -7.80 20.26 -8.50
C GLU A 129 -6.92 20.94 -7.44
N PRO A 130 -6.36 22.15 -7.73
CA PRO A 130 -5.44 22.80 -6.84
C PRO A 130 -6.07 23.10 -5.48
N GLY A 131 -5.28 22.94 -4.44
CA GLY A 131 -5.67 23.26 -3.06
C GLY A 131 -5.53 22.09 -2.11
N ARG A 132 -5.81 22.39 -0.85
CA ARG A 132 -5.77 21.45 0.27
C ARG A 132 -7.18 20.94 0.58
N ARG A 133 -7.39 19.64 0.57
CA ARG A 133 -8.69 19.01 0.80
C ARG A 133 -8.55 17.58 1.36
N PRO A 134 -9.59 17.04 2.02
CA PRO A 134 -9.67 15.61 2.26
C PRO A 134 -9.67 14.83 0.93
N MET A 135 -9.05 13.69 0.89
CA MET A 135 -9.10 12.80 -0.29
C MET A 135 -10.43 12.04 -0.37
N GLY A 136 -11.13 11.91 0.74
CA GLY A 136 -12.45 11.30 0.87
C GLY A 136 -13.53 12.31 1.22
N GLU A 137 -14.72 11.79 1.58
CA GLU A 137 -15.84 12.62 2.04
C GLU A 137 -15.59 13.22 3.42
N THR A 138 -14.72 12.61 4.22
CA THR A 138 -14.35 13.04 5.57
C THR A 138 -12.85 12.99 5.78
N ASP A 139 -12.36 13.68 6.78
CA ASP A 139 -11.00 13.60 7.30
C ASP A 139 -10.90 12.69 8.54
N GLU A 140 -11.97 11.93 8.82
CA GLU A 140 -11.99 10.98 9.93
C GLU A 140 -10.95 9.89 9.73
N VAL A 141 -10.23 9.60 10.80
CA VAL A 141 -9.21 8.55 10.85
C VAL A 141 -9.81 7.29 11.47
N LEU A 142 -9.41 6.14 10.96
CA LEU A 142 -9.81 4.84 11.47
C LEU A 142 -9.56 4.73 12.98
N ASP A 143 -10.58 4.35 13.73
CA ASP A 143 -10.57 4.14 15.18
C ASP A 143 -10.69 2.67 15.58
N THR A 144 -10.71 1.78 14.58
CA THR A 144 -10.80 0.33 14.73
C THR A 144 -9.66 -0.39 14.01
N ASP A 145 -9.53 -1.70 14.22
CA ASP A 145 -8.58 -2.50 13.46
C ASP A 145 -8.95 -2.54 11.97
N TRP A 146 -8.01 -2.21 11.11
CA TRP A 146 -8.22 -2.09 9.68
C TRP A 146 -8.65 -3.40 9.01
N LEU A 147 -8.15 -4.58 9.49
CA LEU A 147 -8.58 -5.89 8.98
C LEU A 147 -10.08 -6.08 9.15
N THR A 148 -10.57 -5.75 10.34
CA THR A 148 -12.01 -5.82 10.66
C THR A 148 -12.80 -4.88 9.76
N GLU A 149 -12.32 -3.66 9.58
CA GLU A 149 -13.00 -2.64 8.78
C GLU A 149 -13.11 -3.07 7.31
N VAL A 150 -12.03 -3.56 6.71
CA VAL A 150 -12.05 -4.03 5.31
C VAL A 150 -12.65 -5.43 5.16
N GLY A 151 -12.92 -6.13 6.26
CA GLY A 151 -13.48 -7.49 6.27
C GLY A 151 -12.47 -8.56 5.84
N ALA A 152 -11.18 -8.31 6.06
CA ALA A 152 -10.15 -9.31 5.88
C ALA A 152 -10.05 -10.22 7.11
N THR A 153 -9.72 -11.49 6.91
CA THR A 153 -9.63 -12.50 7.97
C THR A 153 -8.33 -13.27 7.87
N VAL A 154 -7.60 -13.37 8.97
CA VAL A 154 -6.46 -14.28 9.09
C VAL A 154 -6.97 -15.69 9.31
N THR A 155 -6.71 -16.60 8.38
CA THR A 155 -7.18 -18.02 8.44
C THR A 155 -6.09 -18.97 8.90
N GLY A 156 -4.84 -18.51 8.97
CA GLY A 156 -3.69 -19.28 9.46
C GLY A 156 -2.41 -18.46 9.41
N PRO A 157 -1.30 -18.97 9.97
CA PRO A 157 -0.01 -18.31 9.83
C PRO A 157 0.34 -18.07 8.35
N GLY A 158 0.51 -16.81 7.98
CA GLY A 158 0.82 -16.43 6.60
C GLY A 158 -0.37 -16.45 5.64
N THR A 159 -1.59 -16.66 6.08
CA THR A 159 -2.75 -16.72 5.19
C THR A 159 -3.83 -15.72 5.61
N VAL A 160 -4.19 -14.83 4.68
CA VAL A 160 -5.22 -13.81 4.85
C VAL A 160 -6.20 -13.87 3.69
N VAL A 161 -7.48 -13.81 4.01
CA VAL A 161 -8.58 -13.89 3.03
C VAL A 161 -9.42 -12.62 3.09
N ILE A 162 -9.86 -12.13 1.94
CA ILE A 162 -10.77 -10.98 1.83
C ILE A 162 -11.83 -11.23 0.77
N ASP A 163 -13.05 -10.76 1.04
CA ASP A 163 -14.10 -10.66 0.03
C ASP A 163 -14.05 -9.30 -0.66
N THR A 164 -14.18 -9.28 -1.99
CA THR A 164 -14.23 -8.04 -2.78
C THR A 164 -15.56 -7.32 -2.60
N ARG A 165 -15.68 -6.55 -1.52
CA ARG A 165 -16.80 -5.63 -1.32
C ARG A 165 -16.54 -4.32 -2.06
N ARG A 166 -17.61 -3.55 -2.35
CA ARG A 166 -17.51 -2.28 -3.10
C ARG A 166 -16.51 -1.30 -2.47
N GLU A 167 -16.42 -1.27 -1.16
CA GLU A 167 -15.58 -0.37 -0.37
C GLU A 167 -14.07 -0.61 -0.59
N VAL A 168 -13.70 -1.85 -0.96
CA VAL A 168 -12.31 -2.24 -1.22
C VAL A 168 -11.98 -2.35 -2.71
N GLN A 169 -12.93 -2.02 -3.59
CA GLN A 169 -12.74 -2.04 -5.05
C GLN A 169 -12.26 -0.71 -5.59
N ASN A 170 -11.52 -0.77 -6.68
CA ASN A 170 -11.14 0.37 -7.50
C ASN A 170 -12.22 0.71 -8.53
N THR A 171 -11.99 1.74 -9.34
CA THR A 171 -12.93 2.23 -10.39
C THR A 171 -13.24 1.22 -11.50
N VAL A 172 -12.43 0.15 -11.62
CA VAL A 172 -12.66 -0.92 -12.63
C VAL A 172 -13.25 -2.20 -12.01
N GLY A 173 -13.70 -2.13 -10.74
CA GLY A 173 -14.36 -3.24 -10.06
C GLY A 173 -13.43 -4.38 -9.64
N ALA A 174 -12.14 -4.11 -9.53
CA ALA A 174 -11.14 -5.04 -8.98
C ALA A 174 -10.72 -4.60 -7.58
N LEU A 175 -10.10 -5.48 -6.81
CA LEU A 175 -9.50 -5.13 -5.52
C LEU A 175 -8.55 -3.94 -5.70
N HIS A 176 -8.65 -2.94 -4.85
CA HIS A 176 -7.80 -1.75 -4.91
C HIS A 176 -6.33 -2.10 -4.68
N GLY A 177 -5.40 -1.45 -5.41
CA GLY A 177 -3.96 -1.76 -5.34
C GLY A 177 -3.39 -1.72 -3.93
N ALA A 178 -3.79 -0.72 -3.14
CA ALA A 178 -3.42 -0.63 -1.73
C ALA A 178 -3.84 -1.83 -0.88
N MET A 179 -4.97 -2.47 -1.22
CA MET A 179 -5.42 -3.67 -0.49
C MET A 179 -4.54 -4.88 -0.75
N HIS A 180 -3.97 -5.02 -1.95
CA HIS A 180 -2.95 -6.05 -2.20
C HIS A 180 -1.78 -5.91 -1.21
N ALA A 181 -1.21 -4.71 -1.09
CA ALA A 181 -0.11 -4.43 -0.17
C ALA A 181 -0.50 -4.64 1.30
N ALA A 182 -1.73 -4.30 1.67
CA ALA A 182 -2.24 -4.50 3.02
C ALA A 182 -2.38 -5.99 3.38
N LEU A 183 -2.89 -6.81 2.47
CA LEU A 183 -2.97 -8.26 2.66
C LEU A 183 -1.58 -8.90 2.71
N VAL A 184 -0.65 -8.42 1.88
CA VAL A 184 0.76 -8.85 1.89
C VAL A 184 1.44 -8.55 3.22
N ASP A 185 1.24 -7.34 3.77
CA ASP A 185 1.77 -6.96 5.08
C ASP A 185 1.25 -7.89 6.18
N GLU A 186 -0.06 -8.10 6.26
CA GLU A 186 -0.66 -8.95 7.29
C GLU A 186 -0.25 -10.42 7.16
N ALA A 187 -0.25 -10.98 5.94
CA ALA A 187 0.21 -12.34 5.71
C ALA A 187 1.67 -12.52 6.15
N SER A 188 2.53 -11.54 5.81
CA SER A 188 3.94 -11.54 6.21
C SER A 188 4.11 -11.45 7.73
N VAL A 189 3.38 -10.56 8.40
CA VAL A 189 3.44 -10.38 9.86
C VAL A 189 2.97 -11.63 10.59
N THR A 190 1.86 -12.25 10.16
CA THR A 190 1.32 -13.46 10.83
C THR A 190 2.23 -14.66 10.63
N LEU A 191 2.85 -14.82 9.45
CA LEU A 191 3.90 -15.81 9.23
C LEU A 191 5.10 -15.54 10.15
N GLY A 192 5.55 -14.29 10.22
CA GLY A 192 6.68 -13.88 11.05
C GLY A 192 6.48 -14.20 12.52
N ARG A 193 5.32 -13.87 13.06
CA ARG A 193 4.96 -14.22 14.46
C ARG A 193 5.06 -15.70 14.73
N SER A 194 4.63 -16.53 13.79
CA SER A 194 4.70 -18.00 13.91
C SER A 194 6.13 -18.53 13.84
N LEU A 195 6.96 -18.00 12.95
CA LEU A 195 8.31 -18.52 12.70
C LEU A 195 9.38 -17.96 13.65
N LEU A 196 9.30 -16.66 13.99
CA LEU A 196 10.30 -15.98 14.82
C LEU A 196 9.94 -15.98 16.31
N GLY A 197 8.71 -16.34 16.68
CA GLY A 197 8.28 -16.47 18.08
C GLY A 197 8.09 -15.16 18.82
N GLY A 198 7.53 -14.12 18.16
CA GLY A 198 7.29 -12.82 18.79
C GLY A 198 6.59 -11.81 17.86
N PRO A 199 6.40 -10.57 18.33
CA PRO A 199 5.85 -9.51 17.51
C PRO A 199 6.77 -9.22 16.32
N CYS A 200 6.17 -9.01 15.14
CA CYS A 200 6.90 -8.77 13.89
C CYS A 200 6.36 -7.53 13.19
N ALA A 201 7.21 -6.94 12.34
CA ALA A 201 6.88 -5.86 11.44
C ALA A 201 7.51 -6.10 10.06
N VAL A 202 6.98 -5.44 9.04
CA VAL A 202 7.50 -5.45 7.67
C VAL A 202 8.04 -4.06 7.35
N THR A 203 9.28 -3.98 6.82
CA THR A 203 9.94 -2.72 6.45
C THR A 203 10.13 -2.54 4.96
N ASP A 204 10.16 -3.66 4.23
CA ASP A 204 10.44 -3.65 2.80
C ASP A 204 9.38 -4.45 2.06
N LEU A 205 8.89 -3.87 0.97
CA LEU A 205 7.95 -4.48 0.05
C LEU A 205 8.40 -4.25 -1.38
N GLN A 206 8.41 -5.32 -2.17
CA GLN A 206 8.38 -5.27 -3.62
C GLN A 206 7.12 -5.98 -4.08
N LEU A 207 6.23 -5.30 -4.77
CA LEU A 207 4.93 -5.81 -5.17
C LEU A 207 4.73 -5.59 -6.68
N ALA A 208 4.53 -6.69 -7.42
CA ALA A 208 4.15 -6.67 -8.82
C ALA A 208 2.65 -6.98 -8.96
N TYR A 209 1.90 -6.15 -9.65
CA TYR A 209 0.50 -6.36 -10.00
C TYR A 209 0.43 -7.09 -11.34
N LEU A 210 -0.08 -8.33 -11.34
CA LEU A 210 -0.03 -9.23 -12.50
C LEU A 210 -1.37 -9.34 -13.22
N ASP A 211 -2.48 -9.29 -12.48
CA ASP A 211 -3.83 -9.33 -13.05
C ASP A 211 -4.82 -8.59 -12.14
N LEU A 212 -6.00 -8.32 -12.66
CA LEU A 212 -7.09 -7.67 -11.93
C LEU A 212 -7.78 -8.67 -10.99
N ALA A 213 -7.66 -8.45 -9.71
CA ALA A 213 -8.26 -9.27 -8.65
C ALA A 213 -9.78 -9.00 -8.54
N ARG A 214 -10.60 -9.78 -9.24
CA ARG A 214 -12.06 -9.60 -9.34
C ARG A 214 -12.89 -10.70 -8.71
N SER A 215 -12.41 -11.95 -8.81
CA SER A 215 -13.17 -13.12 -8.32
C SER A 215 -12.91 -13.34 -6.83
N SER A 216 -13.95 -13.21 -6.02
CA SER A 216 -13.92 -13.33 -4.56
C SER A 216 -14.19 -14.77 -4.11
N PRO A 217 -13.62 -15.26 -2.99
CA PRO A 217 -12.65 -14.56 -2.14
C PRO A 217 -11.25 -14.49 -2.73
N LEU A 218 -10.47 -13.49 -2.27
CA LEU A 218 -9.05 -13.42 -2.58
C LEU A 218 -8.24 -13.92 -1.38
N THR A 219 -7.17 -14.66 -1.66
CA THR A 219 -6.31 -15.26 -0.64
C THR A 219 -4.86 -14.83 -0.85
N ALA A 220 -4.30 -14.16 0.15
CA ALA A 220 -2.87 -13.87 0.24
C ALA A 220 -2.17 -14.98 1.04
N THR A 221 -1.12 -15.58 0.47
CA THR A 221 -0.35 -16.64 1.14
C THR A 221 1.12 -16.28 1.17
N ALA A 222 1.67 -16.14 2.35
CA ALA A 222 3.08 -15.86 2.60
C ALA A 222 3.86 -17.16 2.82
N THR A 223 5.04 -17.25 2.19
CA THR A 223 5.99 -18.36 2.34
C THR A 223 7.38 -17.78 2.65
N ALA A 224 8.05 -18.31 3.65
CA ALA A 224 9.41 -17.89 4.00
C ALA A 224 10.43 -18.33 2.92
N VAL A 225 11.36 -17.43 2.61
CA VAL A 225 12.53 -17.77 1.79
C VAL A 225 13.61 -18.31 2.73
N GLY A 226 13.98 -19.58 2.53
CA GLY A 226 14.88 -20.29 3.42
C GLY A 226 14.16 -20.98 4.58
N ALA A 227 14.87 -21.20 5.67
CA ALA A 227 14.36 -21.91 6.86
C ALA A 227 14.59 -21.08 8.14
N PRO A 228 13.83 -19.99 8.31
CA PRO A 228 13.95 -19.19 9.54
C PRO A 228 13.49 -19.98 10.76
N SER A 229 14.06 -19.68 11.90
CA SER A 229 13.80 -20.35 13.18
C SER A 229 13.52 -19.35 14.30
N ILE A 230 12.96 -19.87 15.39
CA ILE A 230 12.71 -19.07 16.60
C ILE A 230 14.05 -18.49 17.08
N GLY A 231 14.08 -17.17 17.25
CA GLY A 231 15.27 -16.42 17.67
C GLY A 231 15.98 -15.70 16.53
N ASP A 232 15.70 -16.02 15.27
CA ASP A 232 16.22 -15.23 14.16
C ASP A 232 15.64 -13.80 14.18
N ALA A 233 16.46 -12.83 13.76
CA ALA A 233 16.07 -11.42 13.79
C ALA A 233 15.11 -11.08 12.62
N SER A 234 15.27 -11.72 11.48
CA SER A 234 14.47 -11.43 10.28
C SER A 234 14.57 -12.53 9.23
N PHE A 235 13.63 -12.52 8.28
CA PHE A 235 13.68 -13.33 7.06
C PHE A 235 13.02 -12.59 5.88
N ALA A 236 13.25 -13.08 4.67
CA ALA A 236 12.49 -12.66 3.50
C ALA A 236 11.29 -13.60 3.30
N ALA A 237 10.14 -13.05 2.92
CA ALA A 237 8.99 -13.83 2.51
C ALA A 237 8.60 -13.53 1.06
N VAL A 238 8.03 -14.52 0.40
CA VAL A 238 7.26 -14.37 -0.84
C VAL A 238 5.79 -14.42 -0.47
N VAL A 239 4.98 -13.53 -1.04
CA VAL A 239 3.53 -13.55 -0.85
C VAL A 239 2.85 -13.53 -2.21
N GLU A 240 1.97 -14.49 -2.43
CA GLU A 240 1.13 -14.59 -3.60
C GLU A 240 -0.32 -14.27 -3.25
N LEU A 241 -0.98 -13.46 -4.07
CA LEU A 241 -2.41 -13.20 -3.97
C LEU A 241 -3.12 -13.87 -5.12
N HIS A 242 -3.98 -14.83 -4.78
CA HIS A 242 -4.81 -15.54 -5.75
C HIS A 242 -6.27 -15.17 -5.58
N ASP A 243 -7.01 -15.14 -6.69
CA ASP A 243 -8.46 -15.02 -6.68
C ASP A 243 -9.15 -16.39 -6.55
N ALA A 244 -10.48 -16.39 -6.45
CA ALA A 244 -11.28 -17.62 -6.31
C ALA A 244 -11.16 -18.58 -7.50
N ASP A 245 -10.76 -18.10 -8.67
CA ASP A 245 -10.53 -18.90 -9.87
C ASP A 245 -9.09 -19.47 -9.92
N GLY A 246 -8.28 -19.21 -8.88
CA GLY A 246 -6.88 -19.65 -8.78
C GLY A 246 -5.91 -18.81 -9.61
N ARG A 247 -6.33 -17.63 -10.08
CA ARG A 247 -5.48 -16.73 -10.86
C ARG A 247 -4.56 -15.96 -9.93
N LEU A 248 -3.27 -15.91 -10.25
CA LEU A 248 -2.29 -15.10 -9.54
C LEU A 248 -2.47 -13.62 -9.90
N CYS A 249 -2.99 -12.84 -8.96
CA CYS A 249 -3.30 -11.42 -9.14
C CYS A 249 -2.13 -10.52 -8.78
N SER A 250 -1.33 -10.89 -7.78
CA SER A 250 -0.08 -10.20 -7.47
C SER A 250 0.94 -11.13 -6.83
N TYR A 251 2.21 -10.76 -7.01
CA TYR A 251 3.37 -11.44 -6.45
C TYR A 251 4.24 -10.42 -5.73
N SER A 252 4.69 -10.75 -4.53
CA SER A 252 5.48 -9.82 -3.73
C SER A 252 6.59 -10.51 -2.95
N THR A 253 7.60 -9.72 -2.62
CA THR A 253 8.62 -10.08 -1.64
C THR A 253 8.63 -9.04 -0.51
N THR A 254 8.80 -9.51 0.72
CA THR A 254 8.85 -8.68 1.90
C THR A 254 10.06 -9.02 2.77
N ARG A 255 10.47 -8.05 3.60
CA ARG A 255 11.40 -8.28 4.69
C ARG A 255 10.63 -8.20 6.00
N VAL A 256 10.54 -9.33 6.67
CA VAL A 256 9.92 -9.46 7.99
C VAL A 256 11.02 -9.46 9.05
N HIS A 257 10.84 -8.68 10.11
CA HIS A 257 11.76 -8.68 11.23
C HIS A 257 11.01 -8.81 12.57
N ARG A 258 11.66 -9.44 13.54
CA ARG A 258 11.16 -9.55 14.89
C ARG A 258 11.41 -8.24 15.65
N VAL A 259 10.38 -7.70 16.27
CA VAL A 259 10.46 -6.49 17.09
C VAL A 259 11.14 -6.83 18.42
N GLY A 260 12.09 -5.98 18.85
CA GLY A 260 12.86 -6.18 20.08
C GLY A 260 14.00 -7.21 19.96
N ALA A 261 14.28 -7.74 18.76
CA ALA A 261 15.55 -8.40 18.52
C ALA A 261 16.66 -7.33 18.50
N ASP A 262 17.66 -7.47 19.33
CA ASP A 262 18.80 -6.54 19.37
C ASP A 262 19.36 -6.35 17.96
N ARG A 263 19.51 -5.09 17.58
CA ARG A 263 20.08 -4.67 16.29
C ARG A 263 21.59 -4.79 16.33
#